data_407a9b4e61846e0623098e55311e11ba
#
_entry.id   407a9b4e61846e0623098e55311e11ba
#
_cell.length_a   1.000
_cell.length_b   1.000
_cell.length_c   1.000
_cell.angle_alpha   90.00
_cell.angle_beta   90.00
_cell.angle_gamma   90.00
#
_symmetry.space_group_name_H-M   'P 1'
#
loop_
_entity.id
_entity.type
_entity.pdbx_description
1 polymer ?
#
loop_
_entity_poly.entity_id
_entity_poly.type
_entity_poly.pdbx_seq_one_letter_code
_entity_poly.pdbx_strand_id
1 'polypeptide(L)'
;MAKSEFVYVTYIRTTPERLWDALTQPEFTRAYWCECWHETTWEAGTAWKLMVPDGRVGDSGEVVEIDKPRRLVLQWRNEFLPEVQAEGFSRCTFELEPQGSMVKLTLVHEMEKAESKLIGMVSQGWPTILSSLKSLLETGEALEATKHWPKGM
;
A
#
# COMPACT_ATOMS: atom_id res chain seq x y z
N MET A 1 15.79 -17.39 -12.43
CA MET A 1 15.88 -16.00 -12.08
C MET A 1 15.36 -15.79 -10.69
N ALA A 2 16.17 -15.22 -9.84
CA ALA A 2 15.80 -15.02 -8.46
C ALA A 2 14.85 -13.85 -8.33
N LYS A 3 13.86 -13.99 -7.45
CA LYS A 3 12.82 -12.99 -7.24
C LYS A 3 12.41 -13.03 -5.78
N SER A 4 12.07 -11.88 -5.22
CA SER A 4 11.49 -11.78 -3.87
C SER A 4 10.02 -11.42 -4.02
N GLU A 5 9.18 -11.98 -3.18
CA GLU A 5 7.74 -11.76 -3.25
C GLU A 5 7.10 -11.84 -1.87
N PHE A 6 6.18 -10.93 -1.59
CA PHE A 6 5.34 -10.98 -0.39
C PHE A 6 3.89 -10.97 -0.83
N VAL A 7 3.11 -11.93 -0.36
CA VAL A 7 1.68 -12.05 -0.67
C VAL A 7 0.90 -11.98 0.63
N TYR A 8 -0.14 -11.14 0.66
CA TYR A 8 -1.01 -11.02 1.80
C TYR A 8 -2.47 -11.02 1.35
N VAL A 9 -3.28 -11.86 1.98
CA VAL A 9 -4.71 -11.97 1.65
C VAL A 9 -5.51 -11.71 2.91
N THR A 10 -6.51 -10.84 2.82
CA THR A 10 -7.42 -10.59 3.92
C THR A 10 -8.84 -10.38 3.39
N TYR A 11 -9.81 -10.61 4.25
CA TYR A 11 -11.23 -10.44 3.92
C TYR A 11 -11.79 -9.34 4.80
N ILE A 12 -12.40 -8.33 4.18
CA ILE A 12 -12.90 -7.15 4.88
C ILE A 12 -14.40 -7.01 4.61
N ARG A 13 -15.17 -6.82 5.67
CA ARG A 13 -16.60 -6.60 5.54
C ARG A 13 -16.86 -5.17 5.10
N THR A 14 -16.94 -4.99 3.78
CA THR A 14 -17.11 -3.70 3.14
C THR A 14 -17.53 -3.91 1.68
N THR A 15 -17.65 -2.84 0.91
CA THR A 15 -17.89 -2.91 -0.53
C THR A 15 -16.60 -2.64 -1.30
N PRO A 16 -16.48 -3.12 -2.54
CA PRO A 16 -15.29 -2.82 -3.35
C PRO A 16 -15.05 -1.32 -3.51
N GLU A 17 -16.10 -0.54 -3.70
CA GLU A 17 -16.00 0.91 -3.86
C GLU A 17 -15.44 1.58 -2.61
N ARG A 18 -15.92 1.17 -1.44
CA ARG A 18 -15.46 1.74 -0.19
C ARG A 18 -14.02 1.34 0.12
N LEU A 19 -13.66 0.08 -0.16
CA LEU A 19 -12.29 -0.38 0.01
C LEU A 19 -11.35 0.38 -0.94
N TRP A 20 -11.79 0.57 -2.19
CA TRP A 20 -11.02 1.34 -3.16
C TRP A 20 -10.74 2.75 -2.65
N ASP A 21 -11.78 3.43 -2.15
CA ASP A 21 -11.62 4.77 -1.58
C ASP A 21 -10.66 4.75 -0.39
N ALA A 22 -10.76 3.73 0.47
CA ALA A 22 -9.89 3.61 1.62
C ALA A 22 -8.42 3.38 1.23
N LEU A 23 -8.17 2.72 0.11
CA LEU A 23 -6.81 2.50 -0.39
C LEU A 23 -6.22 3.76 -1.06
N THR A 24 -7.06 4.65 -1.59
CA THR A 24 -6.59 5.73 -2.47
C THR A 24 -6.81 7.14 -1.92
N GLN A 25 -7.84 7.37 -1.12
CA GLN A 25 -8.19 8.72 -0.67
C GLN A 25 -7.52 9.11 0.64
N PRO A 26 -6.99 10.35 0.74
CA PRO A 26 -6.21 10.77 1.91
C PRO A 26 -6.98 10.75 3.22
N GLU A 27 -8.28 11.04 3.22
CA GLU A 27 -9.08 11.00 4.44
C GLU A 27 -9.10 9.60 5.07
N PHE A 28 -8.88 8.55 4.28
CA PHE A 28 -8.76 7.18 4.78
C PHE A 28 -7.31 6.81 5.09
N THR A 29 -6.40 7.01 4.12
CA THR A 29 -5.01 6.58 4.31
C THR A 29 -4.32 7.26 5.48
N ARG A 30 -4.64 8.54 5.71
CA ARG A 30 -4.07 9.26 6.85
C ARG A 30 -4.53 8.71 8.19
N ALA A 31 -5.65 8.00 8.23
CA ALA A 31 -6.19 7.42 9.46
C ALA A 31 -5.55 6.08 9.82
N TYR A 32 -5.18 5.27 8.83
CA TYR A 32 -4.68 3.91 9.11
C TYR A 32 -3.24 3.65 8.63
N TRP A 33 -2.65 4.52 7.85
CA TRP A 33 -1.34 4.32 7.23
C TRP A 33 -0.35 5.38 7.71
N CYS A 34 -0.19 5.48 9.04
CA CYS A 34 0.78 6.37 9.69
C CYS A 34 0.71 7.81 9.19
N GLU A 35 -0.51 8.33 8.95
CA GLU A 35 -0.78 9.68 8.45
C GLU A 35 -0.25 9.95 7.03
N CYS A 36 0.10 8.89 6.30
CA CYS A 36 0.58 9.01 4.92
C CYS A 36 -0.57 9.19 3.93
N TRP A 37 -0.23 9.70 2.74
CA TRP A 37 -1.21 9.83 1.66
C TRP A 37 -0.52 9.65 0.31
N HIS A 38 -1.32 9.26 -0.68
CA HIS A 38 -0.84 9.13 -2.05
C HIS A 38 -0.96 10.46 -2.78
N GLU A 39 0.05 10.80 -3.57
CA GLU A 39 0.02 11.98 -4.42
C GLU A 39 0.16 11.55 -5.87
N THR A 40 -0.93 11.58 -6.60
CA THR A 40 -1.01 11.16 -8.00
C THR A 40 -2.39 11.53 -8.57
N THR A 41 -2.54 11.47 -9.88
CA THR A 41 -3.83 11.71 -10.54
C THR A 41 -4.64 10.43 -10.72
N TRP A 42 -4.12 9.29 -10.31
CA TRP A 42 -4.77 7.97 -10.44
C TRP A 42 -5.11 7.63 -11.89
N GLU A 43 -4.19 7.91 -12.79
CA GLU A 43 -4.30 7.52 -14.19
C GLU A 43 -3.08 6.68 -14.57
N ALA A 44 -3.27 5.65 -15.40
CA ALA A 44 -2.17 4.80 -15.83
C ALA A 44 -1.09 5.64 -16.53
N GLY A 45 0.16 5.41 -16.19
CA GLY A 45 1.29 6.13 -16.75
C GLY A 45 1.67 7.40 -16.01
N THR A 46 0.92 7.80 -14.98
CA THR A 46 1.26 9.01 -14.21
C THR A 46 2.17 8.69 -13.03
N ALA A 47 2.97 9.70 -12.63
CA ALA A 47 3.83 9.58 -11.46
C ALA A 47 3.01 9.37 -10.19
N TRP A 48 3.55 8.60 -9.27
CA TRP A 48 2.94 8.29 -7.98
C TRP A 48 3.96 8.50 -6.87
N LYS A 49 3.49 9.06 -5.75
CA LYS A 49 4.30 9.22 -4.54
C LYS A 49 3.48 8.87 -3.32
N LEU A 50 4.13 8.23 -2.34
CA LEU A 50 3.57 8.09 -1.00
C LEU A 50 4.23 9.15 -0.14
N MET A 51 3.42 10.07 0.38
CA MET A 51 3.89 11.21 1.17
C MET A 51 3.80 10.91 2.65
N VAL A 52 4.81 11.32 3.40
CA VAL A 52 4.78 11.22 4.86
C VAL A 52 4.33 12.54 5.47
N PRO A 53 3.86 12.54 6.75
CA PRO A 53 3.20 13.73 7.32
C PRO A 53 4.00 15.03 7.31
N ASP A 54 5.32 14.95 7.32
CA ASP A 54 6.17 16.16 7.29
C ASP A 54 6.42 16.70 5.87
N GLY A 55 5.81 16.08 4.85
CA GLY A 55 5.94 16.53 3.46
C GLY A 55 7.06 15.87 2.66
N ARG A 56 7.83 14.98 3.29
CA ARG A 56 8.86 14.24 2.54
C ARG A 56 8.22 13.12 1.71
N VAL A 57 8.90 12.73 0.64
CA VAL A 57 8.49 11.59 -0.17
C VAL A 57 9.03 10.32 0.47
N GLY A 58 8.14 9.43 0.89
CA GLY A 58 8.52 8.14 1.46
C GLY A 58 8.86 7.13 0.38
N ASP A 59 8.00 7.03 -0.61
CA ASP A 59 8.15 6.11 -1.73
C ASP A 59 7.70 6.80 -3.01
N SER A 60 8.16 6.32 -4.15
CA SER A 60 7.80 6.90 -5.44
C SER A 60 7.74 5.86 -6.54
N GLY A 61 7.12 6.20 -7.63
CA GLY A 61 7.02 5.33 -8.79
C GLY A 61 5.98 5.83 -9.77
N GLU A 62 5.18 4.89 -10.24
CA GLU A 62 4.21 5.16 -11.31
C GLU A 62 2.96 4.31 -11.14
N VAL A 63 1.81 4.84 -11.53
CA VAL A 63 0.59 4.05 -11.66
C VAL A 63 0.72 3.24 -12.95
N VAL A 64 0.95 1.94 -12.81
CA VAL A 64 1.18 1.06 -13.97
C VAL A 64 -0.14 0.64 -14.59
N GLU A 65 -1.10 0.25 -13.73
CA GLU A 65 -2.39 -0.23 -14.18
C GLU A 65 -3.45 0.19 -13.16
N ILE A 66 -4.61 0.61 -13.62
CA ILE A 66 -5.71 0.96 -12.75
C ILE A 66 -7.04 0.53 -13.38
N ASP A 67 -7.81 -0.26 -12.64
CA ASP A 67 -9.13 -0.73 -13.04
C ASP A 67 -10.03 -0.68 -11.81
N LYS A 68 -10.60 0.48 -11.56
CA LYS A 68 -11.42 0.76 -10.38
C LYS A 68 -12.74 0.00 -10.44
N PRO A 69 -13.18 -0.67 -9.39
CA PRO A 69 -12.56 -0.82 -8.06
C PRO A 69 -11.94 -2.22 -7.88
N ARG A 70 -11.31 -2.79 -8.90
CA ARG A 70 -10.88 -4.18 -8.89
C ARG A 70 -9.37 -4.40 -8.82
N ARG A 71 -8.60 -3.52 -9.45
CA ARG A 71 -7.17 -3.77 -9.57
C ARG A 71 -6.37 -2.48 -9.66
N LEU A 72 -5.27 -2.42 -8.91
CA LEU A 72 -4.34 -1.30 -8.92
C LEU A 72 -2.94 -1.87 -8.90
N VAL A 73 -2.10 -1.45 -9.84
CA VAL A 73 -0.69 -1.85 -9.89
C VAL A 73 0.17 -0.61 -9.85
N LEU A 74 1.06 -0.56 -8.87
CA LEU A 74 2.01 0.54 -8.69
C LEU A 74 3.44 0.03 -8.87
N GLN A 75 4.24 0.83 -9.56
CA GLN A 75 5.68 0.71 -9.55
C GLN A 75 6.13 1.45 -8.28
N TRP A 76 7.03 0.86 -7.50
CA TRP A 76 7.29 1.30 -6.13
C TRP A 76 8.77 1.26 -5.78
N ARG A 77 9.33 2.38 -5.33
CA ARG A 77 10.71 2.43 -4.84
C ARG A 77 10.74 3.23 -3.54
N ASN A 78 11.46 2.69 -2.53
CA ASN A 78 11.67 3.39 -1.26
C ASN A 78 12.62 4.56 -1.49
N GLU A 79 12.31 5.73 -0.90
CA GLU A 79 13.11 6.94 -1.06
C GLU A 79 13.88 7.35 0.22
N PHE A 80 13.72 6.59 1.31
CA PHE A 80 14.37 6.91 2.58
C PHE A 80 15.76 6.29 2.76
N LEU A 81 15.90 5.02 2.39
CA LEU A 81 17.11 4.24 2.66
C LEU A 81 17.92 4.04 1.39
N PRO A 82 19.14 4.59 1.32
CA PRO A 82 19.95 4.50 0.09
C PRO A 82 20.14 3.09 -0.45
N GLU A 83 20.38 2.11 0.44
CA GLU A 83 20.59 0.72 0.00
C GLU A 83 19.29 0.07 -0.53
N VAL A 84 18.14 0.52 -0.06
CA VAL A 84 16.85 0.02 -0.56
C VAL A 84 16.49 0.73 -1.86
N GLN A 85 16.70 2.04 -1.91
CA GLN A 85 16.49 2.83 -3.12
C GLN A 85 17.34 2.27 -4.28
N ALA A 86 18.57 1.87 -3.97
CA ALA A 86 19.50 1.34 -4.97
C ALA A 86 19.02 0.03 -5.62
N GLU A 87 18.09 -0.69 -5.00
CA GLU A 87 17.51 -1.89 -5.59
C GLU A 87 16.63 -1.59 -6.80
N GLY A 88 16.18 -0.35 -6.94
CA GLY A 88 15.31 0.06 -8.03
C GLY A 88 13.83 -0.12 -7.71
N PHE A 89 13.03 -0.26 -8.75
CA PHE A 89 11.58 -0.32 -8.61
C PHE A 89 11.05 -1.73 -8.45
N SER A 90 10.10 -1.88 -7.55
CA SER A 90 9.34 -3.09 -7.34
C SER A 90 7.95 -2.93 -7.95
N ARG A 91 7.14 -3.96 -7.87
CA ARG A 91 5.75 -3.93 -8.36
C ARG A 91 4.82 -4.31 -7.22
N CYS A 92 3.85 -3.45 -6.94
CA CYS A 92 2.86 -3.67 -5.90
C CYS A 92 1.48 -3.75 -6.53
N THR A 93 0.81 -4.90 -6.37
CA THR A 93 -0.49 -5.16 -6.96
C THR A 93 -1.54 -5.33 -5.87
N PHE A 94 -2.65 -4.59 -6.00
CA PHE A 94 -3.83 -4.75 -5.16
C PHE A 94 -4.96 -5.29 -6.02
N GLU A 95 -5.59 -6.39 -5.56
CA GLU A 95 -6.76 -6.95 -6.23
C GLU A 95 -7.92 -7.05 -5.25
N LEU A 96 -9.09 -6.54 -5.65
CA LEU A 96 -10.29 -6.50 -4.84
C LEU A 96 -11.35 -7.37 -5.51
N GLU A 97 -11.78 -8.42 -4.79
CA GLU A 97 -12.74 -9.38 -5.31
C GLU A 97 -13.96 -9.44 -4.39
N PRO A 98 -15.14 -9.01 -4.86
CA PRO A 98 -16.34 -9.06 -4.01
C PRO A 98 -16.74 -10.49 -3.72
N GLN A 99 -17.08 -10.76 -2.46
CA GLN A 99 -17.52 -12.08 -2.02
C GLN A 99 -18.66 -11.89 -1.01
N GLY A 100 -19.90 -11.81 -1.51
CA GLY A 100 -21.06 -11.59 -0.66
C GLY A 100 -20.98 -10.25 0.06
N SER A 101 -20.99 -10.27 1.39
CA SER A 101 -20.96 -9.06 2.21
C SER A 101 -19.54 -8.58 2.50
N MET A 102 -18.54 -9.20 1.89
CA MET A 102 -17.14 -8.84 2.13
C MET A 102 -16.37 -8.74 0.82
N VAL A 103 -15.15 -8.21 0.89
CA VAL A 103 -14.22 -8.13 -0.23
C VAL A 103 -12.95 -8.88 0.14
N LYS A 104 -12.50 -9.73 -0.78
CA LYS A 104 -11.19 -10.36 -0.66
C LYS A 104 -10.15 -9.39 -1.22
N LEU A 105 -9.26 -8.92 -0.37
CA LEU A 105 -8.14 -8.06 -0.78
C LEU A 105 -6.89 -8.91 -0.87
N THR A 106 -6.26 -8.92 -2.04
CA THR A 106 -4.99 -9.59 -2.26
C THR A 106 -3.94 -8.53 -2.58
N LEU A 107 -2.85 -8.55 -1.83
CA LEU A 107 -1.69 -7.70 -2.09
C LEU A 107 -0.54 -8.60 -2.51
N VAL A 108 0.10 -8.26 -3.63
CA VAL A 108 1.35 -8.91 -4.07
C VAL A 108 2.39 -7.83 -4.27
N HIS A 109 3.48 -7.89 -3.49
CA HIS A 109 4.59 -6.95 -3.63
C HIS A 109 5.82 -7.76 -4.04
N GLU A 110 6.36 -7.49 -5.22
CA GLU A 110 7.40 -8.33 -5.81
C GLU A 110 8.56 -7.51 -6.38
N MET A 111 9.74 -8.10 -6.36
CA MET A 111 10.97 -7.48 -6.83
C MET A 111 11.79 -8.51 -7.60
N GLU A 112 12.28 -8.13 -8.77
CA GLU A 112 13.13 -8.98 -9.59
C GLU A 112 14.54 -9.02 -9.02
N LYS A 113 14.67 -9.46 -7.78
CA LYS A 113 15.93 -9.54 -7.03
C LYS A 113 15.74 -10.50 -5.87
N ALA A 114 16.65 -11.46 -5.72
CA ALA A 114 16.64 -12.37 -4.58
C ALA A 114 16.97 -11.60 -3.30
N GLU A 115 16.33 -11.99 -2.21
CA GLU A 115 16.59 -11.44 -0.89
C GLU A 115 16.53 -9.91 -0.86
N SER A 116 15.52 -9.34 -1.53
CA SER A 116 15.31 -7.90 -1.58
C SER A 116 15.09 -7.33 -0.19
N LYS A 117 15.83 -6.28 0.15
CA LYS A 117 15.65 -5.57 1.42
C LYS A 117 14.30 -4.87 1.47
N LEU A 118 13.83 -4.34 0.33
CA LEU A 118 12.52 -3.72 0.25
C LEU A 118 11.43 -4.72 0.60
N ILE A 119 11.44 -5.90 -0.02
CA ILE A 119 10.42 -6.92 0.25
C ILE A 119 10.48 -7.38 1.70
N GLY A 120 11.68 -7.51 2.27
CA GLY A 120 11.84 -7.78 3.70
C GLY A 120 11.17 -6.73 4.57
N MET A 121 11.34 -5.45 4.24
CA MET A 121 10.73 -4.35 4.98
C MET A 121 9.22 -4.33 4.86
N VAL A 122 8.68 -4.42 3.64
CA VAL A 122 7.23 -4.35 3.44
C VAL A 122 6.52 -5.57 4.01
N SER A 123 7.19 -6.71 4.09
CA SER A 123 6.62 -7.92 4.71
C SER A 123 6.38 -7.72 6.21
N GLN A 124 7.08 -6.78 6.83
CA GLN A 124 6.85 -6.40 8.24
C GLN A 124 5.75 -5.35 8.35
N GLY A 125 5.67 -4.43 7.39
CA GLY A 125 4.74 -3.30 7.44
C GLY A 125 3.33 -3.61 6.95
N TRP A 126 3.20 -4.31 5.83
CA TRP A 126 1.89 -4.55 5.22
C TRP A 126 0.87 -5.22 6.14
N PRO A 127 1.23 -6.29 6.90
CA PRO A 127 0.23 -6.93 7.76
C PRO A 127 -0.40 -5.98 8.77
N THR A 128 0.38 -5.11 9.39
CA THR A 128 -0.13 -4.16 10.37
C THR A 128 -0.98 -3.08 9.69
N ILE A 129 -0.50 -2.54 8.58
CA ILE A 129 -1.22 -1.51 7.83
C ILE A 129 -2.57 -2.04 7.32
N LEU A 130 -2.58 -3.22 6.73
CA LEU A 130 -3.83 -3.78 6.18
C LEU A 130 -4.77 -4.26 7.28
N SER A 131 -4.25 -4.69 8.43
CA SER A 131 -5.08 -5.02 9.59
C SER A 131 -5.75 -3.75 10.13
N SER A 132 -5.03 -2.62 10.13
CA SER A 132 -5.56 -1.35 10.56
C SER A 132 -6.64 -0.85 9.59
N LEU A 133 -6.42 -1.01 8.29
CA LEU A 133 -7.41 -0.71 7.25
C LEU A 133 -8.70 -1.51 7.49
N LYS A 134 -8.55 -2.80 7.72
CA LYS A 134 -9.69 -3.68 8.01
C LYS A 134 -10.45 -3.20 9.25
N SER A 135 -9.74 -2.88 10.32
CA SER A 135 -10.33 -2.38 11.54
C SER A 135 -11.12 -1.09 11.28
N LEU A 136 -10.51 -0.15 10.56
CA LEU A 136 -11.15 1.13 10.24
C LEU A 136 -12.46 0.92 9.48
N LEU A 137 -12.46 0.06 8.47
CA LEU A 137 -13.65 -0.17 7.66
C LEU A 137 -14.73 -0.96 8.37
N GLU A 138 -14.37 -1.88 9.26
CA GLU A 138 -15.35 -2.71 9.96
C GLU A 138 -15.85 -2.09 11.26
N THR A 139 -15.04 -1.28 11.94
CA THR A 139 -15.41 -0.75 13.26
C THR A 139 -15.45 0.77 13.33
N GLY A 140 -14.89 1.46 12.34
CA GLY A 140 -14.76 2.91 12.36
C GLY A 140 -13.48 3.41 13.03
N GLU A 141 -12.64 2.51 13.54
CA GLU A 141 -11.39 2.89 14.19
C GLU A 141 -10.19 2.12 13.65
N ALA A 142 -9.11 2.86 13.34
CA ALA A 142 -7.84 2.29 12.96
C ALA A 142 -7.13 1.72 14.19
N LEU A 143 -6.14 0.85 13.96
CA LEU A 143 -5.31 0.33 15.03
C LEU A 143 -4.31 1.38 15.50
N GLU A 144 -4.04 1.42 16.81
CA GLU A 144 -3.14 2.42 17.40
C GLU A 144 -1.75 2.39 16.77
N ALA A 145 -1.25 1.22 16.42
CA ALA A 145 0.10 1.04 15.88
C ALA A 145 0.36 1.81 14.58
N THR A 146 -0.67 2.12 13.80
CA THR A 146 -0.51 2.80 12.51
C THR A 146 -1.25 4.14 12.42
N LYS A 147 -1.65 4.71 13.56
CA LYS A 147 -2.32 6.02 13.57
C LYS A 147 -1.38 7.17 13.30
N HIS A 148 -0.12 7.05 13.70
CA HIS A 148 0.85 8.13 13.61
C HIS A 148 2.15 7.68 12.98
N TRP A 149 2.83 8.62 12.33
CA TRP A 149 4.18 8.37 11.80
C TRP A 149 5.13 8.13 12.96
N PRO A 150 6.00 7.11 12.88
CA PRO A 150 6.93 6.82 13.96
C PRO A 150 7.90 7.99 14.23
N LYS A 151 8.15 8.25 15.50
CA LYS A 151 9.10 9.30 15.90
C LYS A 151 10.50 8.92 15.43
N GLY A 152 11.23 9.91 14.92
CA GLY A 152 12.61 9.72 14.50
C GLY A 152 12.80 9.15 13.10
N MET A 153 11.72 9.04 12.34
CA MET A 153 11.81 8.55 10.95
C MET A 153 11.58 9.62 9.91
#